data_23f345f40a269a5479f27a3643521ff5
#
_entry.id   23f345f40a269a5479f27a3643521ff5
#
_cell.length_a   1.000
_cell.length_b   1.000
_cell.length_c   1.000
_cell.angle_alpha   90.00
_cell.angle_beta   90.00
_cell.angle_gamma   90.00
#
_symmetry.space_group_name_H-M   'P 1'
#
loop_
_entity.id
_entity.type
_entity.pdbx_description
1 polymer ?
#
loop_
_entity_poly.entity_id
_entity_poly.type
_entity_poly.pdbx_seq_one_letter_code
_entity_poly.pdbx_strand_id
1 'polypeptide(L)'
;MRRSVRTSDGVYLAVVEFGGDGPPILLLHGLMGRATTWWPVTGWLTGHGRVLAFDARGHGRSQAAGPWTAERMAADAAEILEQAGAGPAVVIGHSMGGLHALVLAARRPDLVRAAVVEDMAVDFRGRSVDDARAWFGALPQPFPSLAAVRRAFGHPRPEFGDYMAECVEERADGYHLLSRTEHVVEIASEWARRAYWDVLPAVRCPTLLLQAEESVVPDGQAERIAAAIPGARHVRIPGSGHLVHAGAPGAYREAVEKFLAGAG
;
A
#
# COMPACT_ATOMS: atom_id res chain seq x y z
N MET A 1 -15.43 2.50 -11.51
CA MET A 1 -16.69 2.50 -10.72
C MET A 1 -16.35 2.53 -9.23
N ARG A 2 -17.14 3.20 -8.40
CA ARG A 2 -16.95 3.20 -6.92
C ARG A 2 -18.08 2.43 -6.27
N ARG A 3 -17.76 1.60 -5.26
CA ARG A 3 -18.75 0.86 -4.46
C ARG A 3 -18.28 0.78 -3.01
N SER A 4 -19.17 0.42 -2.09
CA SER A 4 -18.85 0.12 -0.70
C SER A 4 -19.00 -1.38 -0.46
N VAL A 5 -18.06 -1.96 0.26
CA VAL A 5 -18.05 -3.36 0.68
C VAL A 5 -18.13 -3.39 2.19
N ARG A 6 -19.01 -4.20 2.75
CA ARG A 6 -19.12 -4.40 4.19
C ARG A 6 -18.33 -5.64 4.59
N THR A 7 -17.40 -5.47 5.51
CA THR A 7 -16.58 -6.56 6.06
C THR A 7 -17.33 -7.38 7.09
N SER A 8 -16.82 -8.54 7.44
CA SER A 8 -17.40 -9.47 8.43
C SER A 8 -17.54 -8.86 9.83
N ASP A 9 -16.64 -7.92 10.18
CA ASP A 9 -16.71 -7.15 11.43
C ASP A 9 -17.58 -5.88 11.33
N GLY A 10 -18.28 -5.70 10.19
CA GLY A 10 -19.27 -4.65 9.99
C GLY A 10 -18.74 -3.32 9.47
N VAL A 11 -17.45 -3.21 9.20
CA VAL A 11 -16.81 -1.99 8.67
C VAL A 11 -17.11 -1.83 7.19
N TYR A 12 -17.44 -0.61 6.74
CA TYR A 12 -17.61 -0.30 5.32
C TYR A 12 -16.30 0.22 4.71
N LEU A 13 -15.87 -0.43 3.62
CA LEU A 13 -14.67 -0.08 2.88
C LEU A 13 -15.04 0.45 1.50
N ALA A 14 -14.45 1.57 1.11
CA ALA A 14 -14.64 2.17 -0.20
C ALA A 14 -13.74 1.49 -1.24
N VAL A 15 -14.35 0.89 -2.25
CA VAL A 15 -13.66 0.18 -3.34
C VAL A 15 -13.77 0.96 -4.63
N VAL A 16 -12.68 1.05 -5.37
CA VAL A 16 -12.58 1.65 -6.70
C VAL A 16 -12.21 0.57 -7.71
N GLU A 17 -13.01 0.44 -8.74
CA GLU A 17 -12.72 -0.39 -9.91
C GLU A 17 -12.28 0.51 -11.05
N PHE A 18 -11.05 0.31 -11.53
CA PHE A 18 -10.43 1.11 -12.58
C PHE A 18 -10.73 0.57 -13.98
N GLY A 19 -11.23 -0.65 -14.09
CA GLY A 19 -11.52 -1.32 -15.37
C GLY A 19 -10.50 -2.40 -15.69
N GLY A 20 -10.41 -2.73 -16.97
CA GLY A 20 -9.64 -3.86 -17.48
C GLY A 20 -10.44 -5.16 -17.45
N ASP A 21 -10.05 -6.11 -18.31
CA ASP A 21 -10.66 -7.43 -18.42
C ASP A 21 -9.64 -8.52 -18.05
N GLY A 22 -10.11 -9.67 -17.61
CA GLY A 22 -9.26 -10.83 -17.30
C GLY A 22 -8.95 -11.00 -15.81
N PRO A 23 -7.79 -11.59 -15.45
CA PRO A 23 -7.46 -11.92 -14.07
C PRO A 23 -7.43 -10.69 -13.16
N PRO A 24 -7.89 -10.79 -11.90
CA PRO A 24 -7.95 -9.64 -11.02
C PRO A 24 -6.56 -9.18 -10.57
N ILE A 25 -6.43 -7.86 -10.44
CA ILE A 25 -5.27 -7.17 -9.87
C ILE A 25 -5.81 -6.29 -8.73
N LEU A 26 -5.36 -6.55 -7.50
CA LEU A 26 -5.73 -5.77 -6.33
C LEU A 26 -4.58 -4.86 -5.91
N LEU A 27 -4.86 -3.57 -5.76
CA LEU A 27 -3.91 -2.54 -5.36
C LEU A 27 -4.13 -2.12 -3.91
N LEU A 28 -3.07 -2.15 -3.10
CA LEU A 28 -3.07 -1.80 -1.67
C LEU A 28 -2.17 -0.58 -1.45
N HIS A 29 -2.74 0.54 -1.07
CA HIS A 29 -2.02 1.81 -0.88
C HIS A 29 -1.17 1.84 0.41
N GLY A 30 -0.23 2.78 0.47
CA GLY A 30 0.59 3.05 1.65
C GLY A 30 -0.16 3.80 2.76
N LEU A 31 0.50 3.95 3.90
CA LEU A 31 -0.01 4.72 5.04
C LEU A 31 -0.38 6.14 4.60
N MET A 32 -1.52 6.64 5.07
CA MET A 32 -2.16 7.91 4.68
C MET A 32 -2.67 7.97 3.24
N GLY A 33 -2.42 6.96 2.42
CA GLY A 33 -2.88 6.88 1.04
C GLY A 33 -4.38 6.58 0.90
N ARG A 34 -4.80 6.35 -0.33
CA ARG A 34 -6.13 5.87 -0.69
C ARG A 34 -6.11 5.17 -2.06
N ALA A 35 -7.21 4.53 -2.45
CA ALA A 35 -7.30 3.79 -3.70
C ALA A 35 -6.90 4.62 -4.94
N THR A 36 -7.25 5.90 -4.99
CA THR A 36 -6.98 6.75 -6.15
C THR A 36 -5.52 7.21 -6.27
N THR A 37 -4.67 7.01 -5.27
CA THR A 37 -3.24 7.28 -5.39
C THR A 37 -2.55 6.36 -6.41
N TRP A 38 -3.24 5.29 -6.83
CA TRP A 38 -2.78 4.37 -7.86
C TRP A 38 -3.06 4.82 -9.31
N TRP A 39 -3.75 5.98 -9.52
CA TRP A 39 -4.04 6.50 -10.86
C TRP A 39 -2.86 6.47 -11.84
N PRO A 40 -1.61 6.81 -11.44
CA PRO A 40 -0.48 6.86 -12.38
C PRO A 40 -0.18 5.51 -13.05
N VAL A 41 -0.52 4.40 -12.39
CA VAL A 41 -0.20 3.06 -12.91
C VAL A 41 -1.40 2.33 -13.51
N THR A 42 -2.64 2.74 -13.22
CA THR A 42 -3.83 2.02 -13.65
C THR A 42 -3.99 1.98 -15.17
N GLY A 43 -3.54 3.03 -15.87
CA GLY A 43 -3.68 3.12 -17.34
C GLY A 43 -3.01 1.99 -18.12
N TRP A 44 -1.87 1.48 -17.63
CA TRP A 44 -1.20 0.33 -18.23
C TRP A 44 -1.55 -1.00 -17.54
N LEU A 45 -1.83 -0.98 -16.23
CA LEU A 45 -2.22 -2.19 -15.49
C LEU A 45 -3.55 -2.79 -16.00
N THR A 46 -4.50 -1.97 -16.45
CA THR A 46 -5.76 -2.45 -17.03
C THR A 46 -5.58 -3.28 -18.31
N GLY A 47 -4.42 -3.18 -18.96
CA GLY A 47 -4.04 -4.08 -20.06
C GLY A 47 -3.63 -5.49 -19.61
N HIS A 48 -3.38 -5.69 -18.31
CA HIS A 48 -2.95 -6.96 -17.74
C HIS A 48 -4.05 -7.67 -16.93
N GLY A 49 -5.16 -7.00 -16.64
CA GLY A 49 -6.25 -7.59 -15.88
C GLY A 49 -7.27 -6.57 -15.39
N ARG A 50 -8.26 -7.08 -14.65
CA ARG A 50 -9.29 -6.27 -13.99
C ARG A 50 -8.73 -5.63 -12.73
N VAL A 51 -8.54 -4.31 -12.73
CA VAL A 51 -7.84 -3.57 -11.67
C VAL A 51 -8.82 -3.03 -10.63
N LEU A 52 -8.61 -3.42 -9.38
CA LEU A 52 -9.35 -2.97 -8.19
C LEU A 52 -8.39 -2.37 -7.19
N ALA A 53 -8.85 -1.36 -6.45
CA ALA A 53 -8.20 -0.88 -5.25
C ALA A 53 -9.26 -0.54 -4.20
N PHE A 54 -8.87 -0.39 -2.94
CA PHE A 54 -9.77 0.09 -1.91
C PHE A 54 -9.03 1.00 -0.94
N ASP A 55 -9.79 1.86 -0.29
CA ASP A 55 -9.29 2.63 0.83
C ASP A 55 -9.25 1.70 2.05
N ALA A 56 -8.08 1.48 2.64
CA ALA A 56 -7.94 0.69 3.85
C ALA A 56 -8.76 1.29 5.00
N ARG A 57 -9.16 0.49 5.99
CA ARG A 57 -9.85 1.02 7.17
C ARG A 57 -9.09 2.21 7.77
N GLY A 58 -9.79 3.25 8.16
CA GLY A 58 -9.20 4.49 8.67
C GLY A 58 -8.56 5.40 7.63
N HIS A 59 -8.66 5.05 6.34
CA HIS A 59 -8.11 5.82 5.22
C HIS A 59 -9.20 6.21 4.22
N GLY A 60 -8.93 7.29 3.50
CA GLY A 60 -9.78 7.73 2.40
C GLY A 60 -11.24 7.90 2.81
N ARG A 61 -12.12 7.15 2.15
CA ARG A 61 -13.58 7.14 2.39
C ARG A 61 -14.06 5.89 3.12
N SER A 62 -13.16 5.03 3.54
CA SER A 62 -13.48 3.87 4.36
C SER A 62 -13.73 4.26 5.81
N GLN A 63 -14.58 3.48 6.48
CA GLN A 63 -14.80 3.69 7.90
C GLN A 63 -13.54 3.44 8.72
N ALA A 64 -13.42 4.17 9.81
CA ALA A 64 -12.33 4.04 10.76
C ALA A 64 -12.80 3.19 11.96
N ALA A 65 -12.33 1.96 12.02
CA ALA A 65 -12.55 1.06 13.16
C ALA A 65 -11.37 0.09 13.28
N GLY A 66 -10.85 -0.09 14.49
CA GLY A 66 -9.86 -1.11 14.77
C GLY A 66 -10.42 -2.54 14.66
N PRO A 67 -9.61 -3.56 14.85
CA PRO A 67 -8.18 -3.45 15.18
C PRO A 67 -7.32 -3.00 13.98
N TRP A 68 -6.23 -2.29 14.28
CA TRP A 68 -5.29 -1.71 13.30
C TRP A 68 -4.11 -2.64 12.98
N THR A 69 -4.33 -3.95 13.02
CA THR A 69 -3.28 -4.94 12.77
C THR A 69 -3.16 -5.28 11.29
N ALA A 70 -1.96 -5.64 10.85
CA ALA A 70 -1.76 -6.05 9.46
C ALA A 70 -2.60 -7.29 9.11
N GLU A 71 -2.88 -8.17 10.08
CA GLU A 71 -3.77 -9.33 9.86
C GLU A 71 -5.21 -8.92 9.57
N ARG A 72 -5.75 -7.93 10.28
CA ARG A 72 -7.11 -7.46 10.02
C ARG A 72 -7.20 -6.77 8.66
N MET A 73 -6.21 -5.93 8.34
CA MET A 73 -6.18 -5.24 7.06
C MET A 73 -5.96 -6.21 5.87
N ALA A 74 -5.18 -7.26 6.05
CA ALA A 74 -5.07 -8.34 5.08
C ALA A 74 -6.38 -9.13 4.92
N ALA A 75 -7.12 -9.36 6.02
CA ALA A 75 -8.43 -9.99 5.95
C ALA A 75 -9.46 -9.08 5.25
N ASP A 76 -9.39 -7.75 5.40
CA ASP A 76 -10.19 -6.82 4.63
C ASP A 76 -9.98 -7.00 3.12
N ALA A 77 -8.71 -7.12 2.70
CA ALA A 77 -8.37 -7.37 1.30
C ALA A 77 -8.90 -8.72 0.80
N ALA A 78 -8.83 -9.77 1.62
CA ALA A 78 -9.41 -11.07 1.31
C ALA A 78 -10.93 -10.98 1.09
N GLU A 79 -11.65 -10.33 2.01
CA GLU A 79 -13.10 -10.17 1.93
C GLU A 79 -13.54 -9.33 0.72
N ILE A 80 -12.72 -8.34 0.31
CA ILE A 80 -12.96 -7.57 -0.93
C ILE A 80 -12.82 -8.46 -2.16
N LEU A 81 -11.78 -9.30 -2.23
CA LEU A 81 -11.59 -10.24 -3.34
C LEU A 81 -12.74 -11.25 -3.42
N GLU A 82 -13.15 -11.82 -2.30
CA GLU A 82 -14.26 -12.78 -2.22
C GLU A 82 -15.59 -12.15 -2.67
N GLN A 83 -15.94 -10.97 -2.14
CA GLN A 83 -17.18 -10.28 -2.51
C GLN A 83 -17.16 -9.72 -3.93
N ALA A 84 -15.98 -9.51 -4.51
CA ALA A 84 -15.83 -9.14 -5.91
C ALA A 84 -15.90 -10.34 -6.86
N GLY A 85 -15.96 -11.57 -6.34
CA GLY A 85 -15.77 -12.79 -7.14
C GLY A 85 -14.42 -12.78 -7.86
N ALA A 86 -13.40 -12.21 -7.22
CA ALA A 86 -12.14 -11.84 -7.84
C ALA A 86 -10.96 -12.56 -7.13
N GLY A 87 -10.66 -13.75 -7.56
CA GLY A 87 -9.51 -14.52 -7.08
C GLY A 87 -9.26 -15.76 -7.92
N PRO A 88 -8.02 -16.27 -7.89
CA PRO A 88 -6.81 -15.69 -7.29
C PRO A 88 -6.29 -14.45 -8.05
N ALA A 89 -5.89 -13.43 -7.29
CA ALA A 89 -5.48 -12.13 -7.80
C ALA A 89 -3.95 -11.94 -7.83
N VAL A 90 -3.46 -11.04 -8.69
CA VAL A 90 -2.19 -10.36 -8.43
C VAL A 90 -2.45 -9.30 -7.38
N VAL A 91 -1.66 -9.27 -6.32
CA VAL A 91 -1.76 -8.24 -5.26
C VAL A 91 -0.52 -7.36 -5.32
N ILE A 92 -0.72 -6.07 -5.54
CA ILE A 92 0.35 -5.07 -5.60
C ILE A 92 0.17 -4.13 -4.41
N GLY A 93 1.14 -4.09 -3.52
CA GLY A 93 1.08 -3.25 -2.32
C GLY A 93 2.27 -2.32 -2.19
N HIS A 94 2.01 -1.05 -1.91
CA HIS A 94 3.01 -0.04 -1.58
C HIS A 94 3.09 0.12 -0.06
N SER A 95 4.32 0.14 0.50
CA SER A 95 4.54 0.45 1.91
C SER A 95 3.62 -0.39 2.83
N MET A 96 2.79 0.21 3.66
CA MET A 96 1.76 -0.46 4.46
C MET A 96 1.02 -1.56 3.67
N GLY A 97 0.57 -1.25 2.45
CA GLY A 97 -0.11 -2.20 1.57
C GLY A 97 0.79 -3.37 1.14
N GLY A 98 2.10 -3.18 1.08
CA GLY A 98 3.08 -4.23 0.81
C GLY A 98 3.14 -5.26 1.94
N LEU A 99 3.11 -4.81 3.20
CA LEU A 99 3.01 -5.71 4.35
C LEU A 99 1.69 -6.48 4.34
N HIS A 100 0.58 -5.79 4.04
CA HIS A 100 -0.73 -6.46 3.96
C HIS A 100 -0.78 -7.47 2.82
N ALA A 101 -0.11 -7.22 1.68
CA ALA A 101 0.01 -8.18 0.58
C ALA A 101 0.75 -9.45 1.00
N LEU A 102 1.85 -9.33 1.75
CA LEU A 102 2.59 -10.49 2.29
C LEU A 102 1.75 -11.28 3.29
N VAL A 103 1.08 -10.61 4.22
CA VAL A 103 0.20 -11.27 5.21
C VAL A 103 -0.97 -11.96 4.51
N LEU A 104 -1.58 -11.31 3.51
CA LEU A 104 -2.66 -11.91 2.71
C LEU A 104 -2.18 -13.16 1.97
N ALA A 105 -1.05 -13.07 1.26
CA ALA A 105 -0.47 -14.19 0.51
C ALA A 105 -0.12 -15.39 1.41
N ALA A 106 0.34 -15.12 2.63
CA ALA A 106 0.65 -16.16 3.61
C ALA A 106 -0.59 -16.84 4.20
N ARG A 107 -1.65 -16.06 4.49
CA ARG A 107 -2.86 -16.54 5.17
C ARG A 107 -3.94 -17.04 4.23
N ARG A 108 -3.97 -16.54 3.00
CA ARG A 108 -4.96 -16.87 1.98
C ARG A 108 -4.26 -17.12 0.62
N PRO A 109 -3.41 -18.15 0.56
CA PRO A 109 -2.71 -18.51 -0.68
C PRO A 109 -3.68 -18.87 -1.82
N ASP A 110 -4.92 -19.24 -1.49
CA ASP A 110 -6.01 -19.49 -2.43
C ASP A 110 -6.47 -18.23 -3.18
N LEU A 111 -6.26 -17.04 -2.59
CA LEU A 111 -6.68 -15.76 -3.18
C LEU A 111 -5.55 -14.99 -3.87
N VAL A 112 -4.29 -15.40 -3.72
CA VAL A 112 -3.14 -14.65 -4.25
C VAL A 112 -2.32 -15.52 -5.20
N ARG A 113 -2.37 -15.21 -6.49
CA ARG A 113 -1.56 -15.90 -7.50
C ARG A 113 -0.15 -15.33 -7.67
N ALA A 114 0.05 -14.05 -7.35
CA ALA A 114 1.35 -13.37 -7.33
C ALA A 114 1.29 -12.12 -6.45
N ALA A 115 2.41 -11.73 -5.85
CA ALA A 115 2.52 -10.54 -5.01
C ALA A 115 3.63 -9.62 -5.50
N VAL A 116 3.36 -8.31 -5.51
CA VAL A 116 4.36 -7.25 -5.71
C VAL A 116 4.36 -6.37 -4.47
N VAL A 117 5.51 -6.26 -3.84
CA VAL A 117 5.72 -5.46 -2.62
C VAL A 117 6.63 -4.30 -2.95
N GLU A 118 6.12 -3.10 -2.85
CA GLU A 118 6.85 -1.88 -3.14
C GLU A 118 7.30 -1.23 -1.82
N ASP A 119 8.60 -1.23 -1.62
CA ASP A 119 9.36 -0.52 -0.59
C ASP A 119 8.80 -0.66 0.84
N MET A 120 8.67 -1.89 1.31
CA MET A 120 8.19 -2.20 2.65
C MET A 120 9.07 -3.24 3.36
N ALA A 121 9.35 -2.97 4.62
CA ALA A 121 10.00 -3.90 5.54
C ALA A 121 8.97 -4.72 6.32
N VAL A 122 9.43 -5.83 6.92
CA VAL A 122 8.63 -6.66 7.82
C VAL A 122 9.02 -6.48 9.29
N ASP A 123 10.03 -5.68 9.55
CA ASP A 123 10.52 -5.41 10.91
C ASP A 123 10.95 -3.95 11.06
N PHE A 124 10.13 -3.20 11.77
CA PHE A 124 10.39 -1.81 12.14
C PHE A 124 10.53 -1.65 13.67
N ARG A 125 10.71 -2.74 14.40
CA ARG A 125 10.89 -2.66 15.86
C ARG A 125 12.06 -1.77 16.23
N GLY A 126 11.87 -0.98 17.28
CA GLY A 126 12.87 -0.01 17.74
C GLY A 126 12.74 1.37 17.08
N ARG A 127 11.86 1.58 16.09
CA ARG A 127 11.50 2.94 15.63
C ARG A 127 10.65 3.63 16.69
N SER A 128 10.90 4.92 16.87
CA SER A 128 10.16 5.73 17.83
C SER A 128 8.75 6.02 17.33
N VAL A 129 7.75 5.58 18.10
CA VAL A 129 6.34 5.94 17.88
C VAL A 129 6.10 7.41 18.22
N ASP A 130 6.85 7.94 19.20
CA ASP A 130 6.73 9.34 19.60
C ASP A 130 7.25 10.28 18.53
N ASP A 131 8.33 9.91 17.80
CA ASP A 131 8.80 10.68 16.65
C ASP A 131 7.76 10.72 15.54
N ALA A 132 7.13 9.58 15.23
CA ALA A 132 6.03 9.52 14.28
C ALA A 132 4.86 10.41 14.72
N ARG A 133 4.46 10.33 15.99
CA ARG A 133 3.40 11.16 16.56
C ARG A 133 3.74 12.65 16.52
N ALA A 134 4.97 13.02 16.86
CA ALA A 134 5.44 14.40 16.80
C ALA A 134 5.42 14.94 15.37
N TRP A 135 5.88 14.13 14.40
CA TRP A 135 5.88 14.51 12.99
C TRP A 135 4.46 14.76 12.46
N PHE A 136 3.54 13.80 12.68
CA PHE A 136 2.14 13.97 12.27
C PHE A 136 1.45 15.13 12.99
N GLY A 137 1.75 15.34 14.27
CA GLY A 137 1.19 16.44 15.06
C GLY A 137 1.71 17.82 14.66
N ALA A 138 2.87 17.89 14.02
CA ALA A 138 3.45 19.13 13.51
C ALA A 138 2.90 19.58 12.16
N LEU A 139 2.10 18.74 11.47
CA LEU A 139 1.50 19.10 10.19
C LEU A 139 0.51 20.27 10.36
N PRO A 140 0.61 21.31 9.53
CA PRO A 140 -0.21 22.53 9.65
C PRO A 140 -1.62 22.30 9.07
N GLN A 141 -2.45 21.53 9.77
CA GLN A 141 -3.84 21.30 9.39
C GLN A 141 -4.78 22.32 10.05
N PRO A 142 -5.80 22.81 9.31
CA PRO A 142 -6.03 22.62 7.86
C PRO A 142 -4.98 23.31 6.99
N PHE A 143 -4.71 22.74 5.81
CA PHE A 143 -3.85 23.40 4.83
C PHE A 143 -4.64 24.45 4.05
N PRO A 144 -4.06 25.64 3.76
CA PRO A 144 -4.80 26.70 3.07
C PRO A 144 -5.00 26.44 1.57
N SER A 145 -4.28 25.48 0.97
CA SER A 145 -4.40 25.13 -0.45
C SER A 145 -3.74 23.77 -0.74
N LEU A 146 -4.07 23.16 -1.89
CA LEU A 146 -3.35 21.97 -2.39
C LEU A 146 -1.86 22.23 -2.64
N ALA A 147 -1.49 23.47 -3.01
CA ALA A 147 -0.09 23.85 -3.12
C ALA A 147 0.62 23.82 -1.77
N ALA A 148 -0.07 24.16 -0.68
CA ALA A 148 0.48 24.04 0.68
C ALA A 148 0.67 22.57 1.10
N VAL A 149 -0.26 21.68 0.74
CA VAL A 149 -0.12 20.23 0.94
C VAL A 149 1.12 19.72 0.19
N ARG A 150 1.24 20.05 -1.11
CA ARG A 150 2.40 19.64 -1.91
C ARG A 150 3.72 20.10 -1.32
N ARG A 151 3.81 21.33 -0.85
CA ARG A 151 5.03 21.85 -0.18
C ARG A 151 5.34 21.13 1.14
N ALA A 152 4.32 20.83 1.93
CA ALA A 152 4.51 20.19 3.24
C ALA A 152 5.08 18.76 3.11
N PHE A 153 4.70 18.04 2.05
CA PHE A 153 5.08 16.64 1.86
C PHE A 153 6.10 16.42 0.71
N GLY A 154 6.25 17.37 -0.19
CA GLY A 154 7.00 17.20 -1.43
C GLY A 154 8.50 17.49 -1.36
N HIS A 155 9.10 17.63 -0.19
CA HIS A 155 10.54 17.86 -0.05
C HIS A 155 11.21 16.65 0.62
N PRO A 156 12.31 16.12 0.07
CA PRO A 156 12.95 16.50 -1.21
C PRO A 156 12.29 15.87 -2.46
N ARG A 157 11.25 15.09 -2.31
CA ARG A 157 10.60 14.29 -3.35
C ARG A 157 9.23 14.85 -3.72
N PRO A 158 9.08 15.58 -4.84
CA PRO A 158 7.83 16.23 -5.22
C PRO A 158 6.67 15.27 -5.47
N GLU A 159 6.95 14.05 -5.93
CA GLU A 159 5.94 13.00 -6.14
C GLU A 159 5.19 12.64 -4.85
N PHE A 160 5.81 12.75 -3.67
CA PHE A 160 5.13 12.52 -2.41
C PHE A 160 4.16 13.66 -2.07
N GLY A 161 4.47 14.88 -2.48
CA GLY A 161 3.55 16.02 -2.38
C GLY A 161 2.30 15.84 -3.25
N ASP A 162 2.47 15.35 -4.48
CA ASP A 162 1.34 15.05 -5.39
C ASP A 162 0.49 13.89 -4.86
N TYR A 163 1.12 12.82 -4.37
CA TYR A 163 0.43 11.71 -3.69
C TYR A 163 -0.41 12.18 -2.51
N MET A 164 0.13 13.04 -1.65
CA MET A 164 -0.59 13.55 -0.48
C MET A 164 -1.69 14.56 -0.85
N ALA A 165 -1.55 15.29 -1.96
CA ALA A 165 -2.61 16.14 -2.49
C ALA A 165 -3.86 15.37 -2.91
N GLU A 166 -3.73 14.08 -3.26
CA GLU A 166 -4.85 13.15 -3.47
C GLU A 166 -5.50 12.68 -2.16
N CYS A 167 -4.83 12.84 -1.03
CA CYS A 167 -5.22 12.29 0.26
C CYS A 167 -5.85 13.33 1.21
N VAL A 168 -6.31 14.44 0.67
CA VAL A 168 -7.03 15.50 1.41
C VAL A 168 -8.45 15.68 0.89
N GLU A 169 -9.28 16.29 1.72
CA GLU A 169 -10.60 16.81 1.33
C GLU A 169 -10.68 18.32 1.60
N GLU A 170 -11.39 19.01 0.73
CA GLU A 170 -11.69 20.41 0.89
C GLU A 170 -12.88 20.61 1.83
N ARG A 171 -12.71 21.48 2.82
CA ARG A 171 -13.76 21.93 3.74
C ARG A 171 -13.81 23.47 3.74
N ALA A 172 -14.76 24.05 4.44
CA ALA A 172 -14.95 25.50 4.49
C ALA A 172 -13.73 26.28 5.02
N ASP A 173 -12.90 25.65 5.84
CA ASP A 173 -11.72 26.22 6.51
C ASP A 173 -10.38 25.79 5.85
N GLY A 174 -10.41 24.99 4.80
CA GLY A 174 -9.21 24.54 4.06
C GLY A 174 -9.19 23.05 3.74
N TYR A 175 -8.00 22.52 3.51
CA TYR A 175 -7.78 21.12 3.12
C TYR A 175 -7.35 20.28 4.32
N HIS A 176 -8.08 19.21 4.59
CA HIS A 176 -7.85 18.30 5.71
C HIS A 176 -7.40 16.93 5.21
N LEU A 177 -6.45 16.29 5.88
CA LEU A 177 -6.09 14.91 5.61
C LEU A 177 -7.29 13.99 5.83
N LEU A 178 -7.51 13.05 4.91
CA LEU A 178 -8.56 12.03 5.00
C LEU A 178 -8.29 11.01 6.11
N SER A 179 -7.01 10.77 6.42
CA SER A 179 -6.60 9.88 7.51
C SER A 179 -6.38 10.69 8.78
N ARG A 180 -6.93 10.22 9.89
CA ARG A 180 -6.72 10.85 11.20
C ARG A 180 -5.37 10.47 11.78
N THR A 181 -4.68 11.42 12.39
CA THR A 181 -3.36 11.22 13.00
C THR A 181 -3.36 10.07 14.01
N GLU A 182 -4.40 9.95 14.83
CA GLU A 182 -4.50 8.90 15.86
C GLU A 182 -4.46 7.50 15.23
N HIS A 183 -5.21 7.27 14.15
CA HIS A 183 -5.26 5.98 13.47
C HIS A 183 -3.92 5.64 12.79
N VAL A 184 -3.31 6.63 12.15
CA VAL A 184 -1.99 6.48 11.51
C VAL A 184 -0.92 6.13 12.53
N VAL A 185 -0.92 6.79 13.69
CA VAL A 185 -0.01 6.50 14.80
C VAL A 185 -0.25 5.11 15.37
N GLU A 186 -1.50 4.65 15.51
CA GLU A 186 -1.79 3.31 16.00
C GLU A 186 -1.28 2.21 15.05
N ILE A 187 -1.46 2.39 13.74
CA ILE A 187 -0.92 1.48 12.73
C ILE A 187 0.62 1.45 12.79
N ALA A 188 1.28 2.60 12.83
CA ALA A 188 2.73 2.67 12.95
C ALA A 188 3.24 2.09 14.28
N SER A 189 2.48 2.23 15.36
CA SER A 189 2.80 1.66 16.67
C SER A 189 2.76 0.13 16.66
N GLU A 190 1.90 -0.47 15.86
CA GLU A 190 1.86 -1.91 15.69
C GLU A 190 3.15 -2.42 15.06
N TRP A 191 3.64 -1.78 14.00
CA TRP A 191 4.91 -2.14 13.34
C TRP A 191 6.14 -1.91 14.24
N ALA A 192 6.10 -0.90 15.10
CA ALA A 192 7.18 -0.66 16.06
C ALA A 192 7.29 -1.73 17.15
N ARG A 193 6.20 -2.46 17.42
CA ARG A 193 6.14 -3.53 18.43
C ARG A 193 6.31 -4.93 17.88
N ARG A 194 5.94 -5.16 16.61
CA ARG A 194 5.89 -6.48 16.00
C ARG A 194 6.69 -6.55 14.71
N ALA A 195 7.41 -7.66 14.53
CA ALA A 195 7.99 -8.07 13.26
C ALA A 195 7.15 -9.18 12.61
N TYR A 196 7.18 -9.26 11.29
CA TYR A 196 6.39 -10.19 10.49
C TYR A 196 7.26 -11.23 9.74
N TRP A 197 8.45 -11.57 10.31
CA TRP A 197 9.32 -12.60 9.75
C TRP A 197 8.66 -13.96 9.68
N ASP A 198 7.79 -14.26 10.65
CA ASP A 198 7.07 -15.52 10.82
C ASP A 198 6.08 -15.82 9.69
N VAL A 199 5.59 -14.79 8.97
CA VAL A 199 4.64 -15.00 7.88
C VAL A 199 5.32 -15.38 6.56
N LEU A 200 6.58 -14.97 6.35
CA LEU A 200 7.28 -15.09 5.06
C LEU A 200 7.41 -16.53 4.54
N PRO A 201 7.75 -17.53 5.37
CA PRO A 201 7.84 -18.91 4.91
C PRO A 201 6.52 -19.52 4.43
N ALA A 202 5.38 -18.90 4.76
CA ALA A 202 4.06 -19.34 4.32
C ALA A 202 3.62 -18.71 2.99
N VAL A 203 4.31 -17.70 2.48
CA VAL A 203 4.07 -17.11 1.15
C VAL A 203 4.49 -18.12 0.09
N ARG A 204 3.54 -18.58 -0.74
CA ARG A 204 3.77 -19.64 -1.75
C ARG A 204 3.70 -19.13 -3.19
N CYS A 205 3.14 -17.96 -3.41
CA CYS A 205 3.02 -17.38 -4.75
C CYS A 205 4.34 -16.73 -5.18
N PRO A 206 4.60 -16.61 -6.50
CA PRO A 206 5.65 -15.74 -7.01
C PRO A 206 5.57 -14.36 -6.38
N THR A 207 6.71 -13.85 -5.90
CA THR A 207 6.78 -12.57 -5.19
C THR A 207 7.88 -11.70 -5.76
N LEU A 208 7.56 -10.44 -6.05
CA LEU A 208 8.51 -9.40 -6.45
C LEU A 208 8.62 -8.36 -5.34
N LEU A 209 9.82 -8.14 -4.84
CA LEU A 209 10.15 -7.05 -3.92
C LEU A 209 10.82 -5.92 -4.72
N LEU A 210 10.19 -4.76 -4.77
CA LEU A 210 10.73 -3.53 -5.36
C LEU A 210 11.24 -2.65 -4.23
N GLN A 211 12.53 -2.40 -4.18
CA GLN A 211 13.16 -1.53 -3.21
C GLN A 211 13.54 -0.20 -3.87
N ALA A 212 13.19 0.91 -3.23
CA ALA A 212 13.66 2.22 -3.66
C ALA A 212 15.18 2.37 -3.49
N GLU A 213 15.79 3.32 -4.22
CA GLU A 213 17.17 3.71 -3.94
C GLU A 213 17.26 4.43 -2.59
N GLU A 214 16.37 5.40 -2.37
CA GLU A 214 16.17 6.06 -1.07
C GLU A 214 15.02 5.35 -0.31
N SER A 215 15.32 4.17 0.20
CA SER A 215 14.35 3.23 0.78
C SER A 215 14.07 3.51 2.25
N VAL A 216 12.84 3.25 2.68
CA VAL A 216 12.48 3.18 4.12
C VAL A 216 12.80 1.82 4.72
N VAL A 217 13.13 0.82 3.90
CA VAL A 217 13.49 -0.52 4.33
C VAL A 217 14.89 -0.50 4.94
N PRO A 218 15.09 -0.97 6.17
CA PRO A 218 16.42 -1.07 6.78
C PRO A 218 17.39 -1.87 5.93
N ASP A 219 18.66 -1.47 5.93
CA ASP A 219 19.73 -2.10 5.14
C ASP A 219 19.78 -3.61 5.33
N GLY A 220 19.89 -4.34 4.22
CA GLY A 220 19.94 -5.81 4.19
C GLY A 220 18.62 -6.50 4.50
N GLN A 221 17.56 -5.76 4.84
CA GLN A 221 16.29 -6.41 5.17
C GLN A 221 15.54 -6.88 3.92
N ALA A 222 15.60 -6.16 2.80
CA ALA A 222 14.96 -6.57 1.56
C ALA A 222 15.51 -7.90 1.03
N GLU A 223 16.83 -8.07 1.05
CA GLU A 223 17.52 -9.32 0.69
C GLU A 223 17.10 -10.47 1.61
N ARG A 224 17.01 -10.21 2.90
CA ARG A 224 16.57 -11.22 3.88
C ARG A 224 15.10 -11.61 3.68
N ILE A 225 14.23 -10.66 3.34
CA ILE A 225 12.83 -10.94 2.99
C ILE A 225 12.79 -11.83 1.74
N ALA A 226 13.54 -11.48 0.69
CA ALA A 226 13.61 -12.29 -0.52
C ALA A 226 14.12 -13.71 -0.24
N ALA A 227 15.13 -13.86 0.59
CA ALA A 227 15.66 -15.17 0.97
C ALA A 227 14.67 -16.02 1.80
N ALA A 228 13.77 -15.38 2.55
CA ALA A 228 12.77 -16.05 3.39
C ALA A 228 11.52 -16.51 2.62
N ILE A 229 11.28 -15.97 1.42
CA ILE A 229 10.11 -16.31 0.58
C ILE A 229 10.59 -17.19 -0.59
N PRO A 230 10.14 -18.43 -0.72
CA PRO A 230 10.55 -19.31 -1.82
C PRO A 230 10.30 -18.69 -3.20
N GLY A 231 11.36 -18.54 -4.01
CA GLY A 231 11.26 -18.03 -5.37
C GLY A 231 11.02 -16.50 -5.48
N ALA A 232 11.10 -15.75 -4.40
CA ALA A 232 10.99 -14.30 -4.47
C ALA A 232 12.14 -13.67 -5.26
N ARG A 233 11.81 -12.57 -5.94
CA ARG A 233 12.78 -11.74 -6.66
C ARG A 233 12.88 -10.39 -5.96
N HIS A 234 14.09 -9.88 -5.80
CA HIS A 234 14.36 -8.54 -5.28
C HIS A 234 14.97 -7.69 -6.37
N VAL A 235 14.43 -6.49 -6.57
CA VAL A 235 14.91 -5.51 -7.54
C VAL A 235 14.99 -4.15 -6.86
N ARG A 236 16.17 -3.54 -6.86
CA ARG A 236 16.37 -2.15 -6.45
C ARG A 236 16.19 -1.23 -7.66
N ILE A 237 15.38 -0.19 -7.51
CA ILE A 237 15.05 0.75 -8.59
C ILE A 237 15.86 2.03 -8.41
N PRO A 238 16.84 2.30 -9.28
CA PRO A 238 17.69 3.50 -9.21
C PRO A 238 16.88 4.80 -9.36
N GLY A 239 17.33 5.87 -8.71
CA GLY A 239 16.73 7.21 -8.79
C GLY A 239 15.38 7.34 -8.08
N SER A 240 14.85 6.28 -7.48
CA SER A 240 13.55 6.29 -6.84
C SER A 240 13.61 6.62 -5.35
N GLY A 241 12.59 7.34 -4.86
CA GLY A 241 12.24 7.41 -3.44
C GLY A 241 11.20 6.38 -3.06
N HIS A 242 10.70 6.47 -1.83
CA HIS A 242 9.72 5.55 -1.24
C HIS A 242 8.49 5.26 -2.11
N LEU A 243 8.02 6.23 -2.91
CA LEU A 243 6.98 6.07 -3.93
C LEU A 243 7.62 5.68 -5.28
N VAL A 244 8.04 4.42 -5.43
CA VAL A 244 8.77 3.94 -6.63
C VAL A 244 7.91 4.11 -7.88
N HIS A 245 6.62 3.75 -7.81
CA HIS A 245 5.67 3.84 -8.93
C HIS A 245 5.45 5.27 -9.44
N ALA A 246 5.69 6.29 -8.61
CA ALA A 246 5.57 7.69 -8.97
C ALA A 246 6.93 8.34 -9.28
N GLY A 247 7.97 8.03 -8.52
CA GLY A 247 9.31 8.61 -8.67
C GLY A 247 10.12 8.02 -9.84
N ALA A 248 9.89 6.75 -10.17
CA ALA A 248 10.56 6.06 -11.28
C ALA A 248 9.58 5.22 -12.13
N PRO A 249 8.52 5.84 -12.72
CA PRO A 249 7.39 5.11 -13.30
C PRO A 249 7.77 4.16 -14.44
N GLY A 250 8.79 4.50 -15.25
CA GLY A 250 9.25 3.64 -16.33
C GLY A 250 9.91 2.37 -15.83
N ALA A 251 10.85 2.49 -14.89
CA ALA A 251 11.54 1.34 -14.31
C ALA A 251 10.59 0.47 -13.45
N TYR A 252 9.67 1.10 -12.73
CA TYR A 252 8.62 0.40 -12.00
C TYR A 252 7.76 -0.46 -12.94
N ARG A 253 7.25 0.15 -14.02
CA ARG A 253 6.44 -0.54 -15.02
C ARG A 253 7.19 -1.71 -15.63
N GLU A 254 8.41 -1.50 -16.10
CA GLU A 254 9.24 -2.57 -16.70
C GLU A 254 9.43 -3.75 -15.75
N ALA A 255 9.75 -3.48 -14.48
CA ALA A 255 9.97 -4.52 -13.49
C ALA A 255 8.68 -5.32 -13.21
N VAL A 256 7.54 -4.63 -13.07
CA VAL A 256 6.23 -5.28 -12.83
C VAL A 256 5.78 -6.06 -14.07
N GLU A 257 5.84 -5.49 -15.28
CA GLU A 257 5.43 -6.19 -16.51
C GLU A 257 6.27 -7.44 -16.76
N LYS A 258 7.60 -7.35 -16.57
CA LYS A 258 8.51 -8.50 -16.67
C LYS A 258 8.18 -9.59 -15.64
N PHE A 259 7.80 -9.19 -14.44
CA PHE A 259 7.37 -10.13 -13.40
C PHE A 259 6.06 -10.81 -13.75
N LEU A 260 5.04 -10.03 -14.17
CA LEU A 260 3.73 -10.57 -14.55
C LEU A 260 3.80 -11.55 -15.72
N ALA A 261 4.65 -11.29 -16.71
CA ALA A 261 4.87 -12.20 -17.84
C ALA A 261 5.46 -13.57 -17.42
N GLY A 262 6.17 -13.63 -16.30
CA GLY A 262 6.76 -14.87 -15.75
C GLY A 262 5.93 -15.53 -14.64
N ALA A 263 4.84 -14.91 -14.20
CA ALA A 263 3.98 -15.38 -13.12
C ALA A 263 2.61 -15.91 -13.59
N GLY A 264 2.44 -16.04 -14.93
CA GLY A 264 1.24 -16.55 -15.60
C GLY A 264 1.18 -18.06 -15.63
#